data_031e4afc131634e9200150144e5045cb
#
_entry.id   031e4afc131634e9200150144e5045cb
#
_cell.length_a   1.000
_cell.length_b   1.000
_cell.length_c   1.000
_cell.angle_alpha   90.00
_cell.angle_beta   90.00
_cell.angle_gamma   90.00
#
_symmetry.space_group_name_H-M   'P 1'
#
loop_
_entity.id
_entity.type
_entity.pdbx_description
1 polymer ?
#
loop_
_entity_poly.entity_id
_entity_poly.type
_entity_poly.pdbx_seq_one_letter_code
_entity_poly.pdbx_strand_id
1 'polypeptide(L)'
;MSISKKSERITDITTPLGAEGAGGSVPRTAVRSYVIDTSVLLSDPRAILRFAEHEVVLPVVVITELEGKRHDPELGYFARQALRLLDDLRLEHKGLNRPVPIGDLGGMLVVELNHVADTVLPESFRLKDNDSRILAVALNLANEGKDVCVVSKDLPMRVKASALGLEADEYRAEWVGSDVEWSGTAELDVDDDVVARLYDGEHVPVPGTEGMPANTGLTLHSVRGNALARIRADGSSRIVRGDRDVFGVNGRSAEQRLAIDLLLDPEVGIVSLGGRAGTGKSALALCAGLETVMERREHRKVMVFRPLYAVGGQELGYLPGSEEEKMNPWGQAVFDTLGALVSQEVVEEVLDRGMLEVLPLTHIRGRSLHDAFVIVDEAQSLEKNVLLTVLSRIGQNSKVVMTHDVAQRDNLRVGRHDGVTAVVEALKGHPLFGHVTLTRSERSPIAALVTEVLGDLDG
;
A
#
# COMPACT_ATOMS: atom_id res chain seq x y z
N MET A 1 -0.16 7.43 41.70
CA MET A 1 -1.49 6.86 41.82
C MET A 1 -2.39 7.53 40.80
N SER A 2 -2.92 6.76 39.89
CA SER A 2 -3.97 7.09 38.89
C SER A 2 -3.64 8.06 37.76
N ILE A 3 -2.87 7.58 36.79
CA ILE A 3 -2.87 8.08 35.40
C ILE A 3 -3.13 6.84 34.52
N SER A 4 -4.35 6.39 34.52
CA SER A 4 -4.75 5.34 33.58
C SER A 4 -6.27 5.33 33.51
N LYS A 5 -6.83 6.07 32.53
CA LYS A 5 -8.20 5.85 32.03
C LYS A 5 -8.66 6.81 30.92
N LYS A 6 -7.77 7.44 30.14
CA LYS A 6 -8.22 8.32 29.03
C LYS A 6 -7.65 7.95 27.65
N SER A 7 -6.95 6.83 27.54
CA SER A 7 -6.32 6.39 26.26
C SER A 7 -7.23 5.57 25.34
N GLU A 8 -8.46 5.25 25.73
CA GLU A 8 -9.30 4.30 24.98
C GLU A 8 -10.32 4.93 24.00
N ARG A 9 -10.33 6.25 23.81
CA ARG A 9 -11.41 6.88 23.02
C ARG A 9 -11.11 7.22 21.56
N ILE A 10 -9.89 7.04 21.10
CA ILE A 10 -9.53 7.39 19.70
C ILE A 10 -9.52 6.16 18.78
N THR A 11 -9.61 4.97 19.33
CA THR A 11 -9.70 3.71 18.55
C THR A 11 -11.07 3.48 17.89
N ASP A 12 -12.09 4.30 18.18
CA ASP A 12 -13.46 4.09 17.68
C ASP A 12 -13.83 4.86 16.41
N ILE A 13 -12.89 5.58 15.79
CA ILE A 13 -13.19 6.36 14.56
C ILE A 13 -13.23 5.48 13.29
N THR A 14 -12.88 4.18 13.37
CA THR A 14 -12.76 3.32 12.19
C THR A 14 -13.69 2.12 12.13
N THR A 15 -14.70 1.98 13.01
CA THR A 15 -15.63 0.85 12.92
C THR A 15 -16.98 1.32 12.36
N PRO A 16 -17.43 0.87 11.19
CA PRO A 16 -18.81 1.08 10.75
C PRO A 16 -19.73 0.18 11.59
N LEU A 17 -20.56 0.77 12.42
CA LEU A 17 -21.63 0.08 13.13
C LEU A 17 -22.68 -0.41 12.13
N GLY A 18 -22.82 -1.72 12.05
CA GLY A 18 -23.88 -2.41 11.33
C GLY A 18 -25.26 -1.95 11.80
N ALA A 19 -26.14 -1.74 10.83
CA ALA A 19 -27.52 -1.38 11.05
C ALA A 19 -28.31 -2.56 11.62
N GLU A 20 -28.78 -2.44 12.87
CA GLU A 20 -30.00 -3.12 13.31
C GLU A 20 -30.89 -2.13 14.06
N GLY A 21 -32.14 -2.06 13.63
CA GLY A 21 -33.10 -1.07 14.04
C GLY A 21 -33.61 -1.21 15.47
N ALA A 22 -33.74 -0.08 16.13
CA ALA A 22 -34.80 0.23 17.10
C ALA A 22 -34.74 1.74 17.36
N GLY A 23 -35.86 2.45 17.22
CA GLY A 23 -35.97 3.88 17.40
C GLY A 23 -35.67 4.31 18.83
N GLY A 24 -34.48 4.79 19.04
CA GLY A 24 -34.02 5.52 20.20
C GLY A 24 -33.09 6.62 19.67
N SER A 25 -33.38 7.88 20.05
CA SER A 25 -32.54 9.02 19.73
C SER A 25 -31.12 8.76 20.28
N VAL A 26 -30.17 8.44 19.40
CA VAL A 26 -28.73 8.42 19.73
C VAL A 26 -28.40 9.85 20.20
N PRO A 27 -27.78 10.05 21.39
CA PRO A 27 -27.30 11.35 21.78
C PRO A 27 -26.31 11.82 20.71
N ARG A 28 -26.59 12.97 20.08
CA ARG A 28 -25.64 13.63 19.17
C ARG A 28 -24.36 13.87 19.99
N THR A 29 -23.30 13.20 19.64
CA THR A 29 -21.97 13.53 20.15
C THR A 29 -21.72 15.00 19.84
N ALA A 30 -21.26 15.77 20.83
CA ALA A 30 -20.99 17.19 20.62
C ALA A 30 -19.96 17.34 19.49
N VAL A 31 -20.26 18.21 18.51
CA VAL A 31 -19.33 18.49 17.40
C VAL A 31 -18.04 19.06 17.97
N ARG A 32 -16.91 18.44 17.67
CA ARG A 32 -15.60 18.85 18.12
C ARG A 32 -14.86 19.56 16.98
N SER A 33 -14.01 20.53 17.32
CA SER A 33 -13.15 21.25 16.36
C SER A 33 -11.72 20.71 16.39
N TYR A 34 -11.29 20.11 15.29
CA TYR A 34 -9.94 19.59 15.14
C TYR A 34 -9.07 20.58 14.36
N VAL A 35 -8.08 21.16 15.03
CA VAL A 35 -7.11 22.06 14.40
C VAL A 35 -5.94 21.23 13.87
N ILE A 36 -5.80 21.23 12.53
CA ILE A 36 -4.86 20.34 11.83
C ILE A 36 -3.53 21.05 11.60
N ASP A 37 -2.46 20.37 11.96
CA ASP A 37 -1.08 20.76 11.68
C ASP A 37 -0.63 20.31 10.28
N THR A 38 0.37 20.98 9.72
CA THR A 38 0.95 20.70 8.40
C THR A 38 1.49 19.27 8.28
N SER A 39 2.09 18.73 9.35
CA SER A 39 2.63 17.36 9.39
C SER A 39 1.57 16.31 9.08
N VAL A 40 0.32 16.56 9.44
CA VAL A 40 -0.82 15.67 9.15
C VAL A 40 -1.07 15.58 7.65
N LEU A 41 -1.18 16.73 6.96
CA LEU A 41 -1.45 16.77 5.52
C LEU A 41 -0.24 16.34 4.68
N LEU A 42 0.96 16.50 5.19
CA LEU A 42 2.18 15.97 4.57
C LEU A 42 2.31 14.46 4.76
N SER A 43 1.62 13.87 5.73
CA SER A 43 1.54 12.42 5.90
C SER A 43 0.33 11.79 5.20
N ASP A 44 -0.82 12.46 5.23
CA ASP A 44 -2.05 12.05 4.58
C ASP A 44 -2.77 13.28 3.99
N PRO A 45 -2.64 13.53 2.68
CA PRO A 45 -3.32 14.64 1.99
C PRO A 45 -4.85 14.63 2.12
N ARG A 46 -5.44 13.46 2.41
CA ARG A 46 -6.89 13.27 2.57
C ARG A 46 -7.33 13.24 4.03
N ALA A 47 -6.43 13.51 4.97
CA ALA A 47 -6.74 13.50 6.40
C ALA A 47 -7.99 14.31 6.75
N ILE A 48 -8.20 15.46 6.11
CA ILE A 48 -9.37 16.33 6.34
C ILE A 48 -10.70 15.62 6.12
N LEU A 49 -10.76 14.55 5.33
CA LEU A 49 -11.98 13.79 5.04
C LEU A 49 -12.29 12.71 6.08
N ARG A 50 -11.46 12.55 7.12
CA ARG A 50 -11.53 11.42 8.06
C ARG A 50 -12.04 11.77 9.45
N PHE A 51 -12.53 12.98 9.65
CA PHE A 51 -12.99 13.45 10.96
C PHE A 51 -14.51 13.30 11.17
N ALA A 52 -15.15 12.38 10.43
CA ALA A 52 -16.58 12.06 10.54
C ALA A 52 -17.47 13.32 10.58
N GLU A 53 -18.36 13.45 11.58
CA GLU A 53 -19.28 14.56 11.75
C GLU A 53 -18.66 15.82 12.38
N HIS A 54 -17.36 15.86 12.58
CA HIS A 54 -16.67 16.92 13.29
C HIS A 54 -16.23 18.09 12.38
N GLU A 55 -15.82 19.19 13.01
CA GLU A 55 -15.29 20.37 12.31
C GLU A 55 -13.76 20.24 12.17
N VAL A 56 -13.27 20.30 10.94
CA VAL A 56 -11.84 20.40 10.63
C VAL A 56 -11.50 21.87 10.44
N VAL A 57 -10.61 22.38 11.28
CA VAL A 57 -10.11 23.75 11.19
C VAL A 57 -8.70 23.73 10.61
N LEU A 58 -8.53 24.38 9.46
CA LEU A 58 -7.25 24.48 8.77
C LEU A 58 -6.72 25.92 8.88
N PRO A 59 -5.72 26.19 9.77
CA PRO A 59 -5.10 27.49 9.83
C PRO A 59 -4.46 27.87 8.50
N VAL A 60 -4.57 29.14 8.08
CA VAL A 60 -4.02 29.59 6.79
C VAL A 60 -2.51 29.39 6.68
N VAL A 61 -1.80 29.39 7.79
CA VAL A 61 -0.35 29.13 7.83
C VAL A 61 -0.01 27.72 7.31
N VAL A 62 -0.87 26.74 7.53
CA VAL A 62 -0.69 25.36 7.01
C VAL A 62 -0.69 25.37 5.49
N ILE A 63 -1.58 26.15 4.85
CA ILE A 63 -1.61 26.30 3.39
C ILE A 63 -0.30 26.92 2.89
N THR A 64 0.21 27.92 3.58
CA THR A 64 1.49 28.58 3.24
C THR A 64 2.67 27.62 3.36
N GLU A 65 2.68 26.76 4.39
CA GLU A 65 3.71 25.74 4.55
C GLU A 65 3.64 24.66 3.48
N LEU A 66 2.44 24.18 3.14
CA LEU A 66 2.23 23.25 2.03
C LEU A 66 2.74 23.85 0.70
N GLU A 67 2.48 25.15 0.47
CA GLU A 67 2.99 25.84 -0.72
C GLU A 67 4.52 25.87 -0.73
N GLY A 68 5.16 26.19 0.38
CA GLY A 68 6.61 26.16 0.54
C GLY A 68 7.23 24.77 0.30
N LYS A 69 6.47 23.70 0.57
CA LYS A 69 6.90 22.32 0.38
C LYS A 69 6.59 21.73 -1.01
N ARG A 70 5.93 22.48 -1.92
CA ARG A 70 5.54 21.97 -3.25
C ARG A 70 6.66 21.39 -4.10
N HIS A 71 7.88 21.90 -3.92
CA HIS A 71 9.08 21.52 -4.66
C HIS A 71 10.05 20.66 -3.84
N ASP A 72 9.68 20.34 -2.61
CA ASP A 72 10.45 19.46 -1.75
C ASP A 72 10.55 18.06 -2.39
N PRO A 73 11.75 17.45 -2.48
CA PRO A 73 11.92 16.15 -3.11
C PRO A 73 11.09 15.03 -2.47
N GLU A 74 10.92 15.06 -1.15
CA GLU A 74 10.23 14.00 -0.38
C GLU A 74 8.77 14.35 -0.12
N LEU A 75 8.49 15.56 0.31
CA LEU A 75 7.15 15.98 0.75
C LEU A 75 6.33 16.67 -0.33
N GLY A 76 6.96 17.07 -1.45
CA GLY A 76 6.31 17.87 -2.48
C GLY A 76 5.13 17.18 -3.16
N TYR A 77 5.13 15.86 -3.24
CA TYR A 77 3.99 15.10 -3.74
C TYR A 77 2.75 15.30 -2.85
N PHE A 78 2.91 15.09 -1.54
CA PHE A 78 1.84 15.20 -0.54
C PHE A 78 1.32 16.63 -0.47
N ALA A 79 2.23 17.61 -0.44
CA ALA A 79 1.88 19.03 -0.46
C ALA A 79 1.02 19.39 -1.69
N ARG A 80 1.39 18.92 -2.88
CA ARG A 80 0.61 19.14 -4.10
C ARG A 80 -0.75 18.46 -4.07
N GLN A 81 -0.86 17.26 -3.51
CA GLN A 81 -2.14 16.55 -3.40
C GLN A 81 -3.08 17.22 -2.40
N ALA A 82 -2.57 17.63 -1.24
CA ALA A 82 -3.36 18.37 -0.26
C ALA A 82 -3.88 19.69 -0.84
N LEU A 83 -3.00 20.45 -1.53
CA LEU A 83 -3.39 21.71 -2.19
C LEU A 83 -4.42 21.49 -3.30
N ARG A 84 -4.33 20.41 -4.09
CA ARG A 84 -5.33 20.07 -5.10
C ARG A 84 -6.68 19.75 -4.46
N LEU A 85 -6.71 18.93 -3.42
CA LEU A 85 -7.94 18.62 -2.71
C LEU A 85 -8.61 19.89 -2.17
N LEU A 86 -7.84 20.81 -1.60
CA LEU A 86 -8.36 22.10 -1.13
C LEU A 86 -8.87 22.97 -2.28
N ASP A 87 -8.21 22.94 -3.45
CA ASP A 87 -8.68 23.67 -4.63
C ASP A 87 -9.95 23.07 -5.23
N ASP A 88 -10.07 21.75 -5.27
CA ASP A 88 -11.28 21.04 -5.70
C ASP A 88 -12.47 21.39 -4.79
N LEU A 89 -12.30 21.34 -3.47
CA LEU A 89 -13.33 21.77 -2.50
C LEU A 89 -13.67 23.25 -2.66
N ARG A 90 -12.69 24.12 -2.91
CA ARG A 90 -12.92 25.55 -3.18
C ARG A 90 -13.77 25.78 -4.42
N LEU A 91 -13.53 25.02 -5.49
CA LEU A 91 -14.29 25.13 -6.73
C LEU A 91 -15.72 24.60 -6.56
N GLU A 92 -15.88 23.47 -5.91
CA GLU A 92 -17.17 22.84 -5.63
C GLU A 92 -18.09 23.73 -4.79
N HIS A 93 -17.55 24.31 -3.70
CA HIS A 93 -18.31 25.10 -2.72
C HIS A 93 -18.22 26.63 -2.96
N LYS A 94 -17.55 27.07 -4.03
CA LYS A 94 -17.37 28.49 -4.40
C LYS A 94 -16.62 29.31 -3.34
N GLY A 95 -15.75 28.67 -2.56
CA GLY A 95 -14.91 29.30 -1.54
C GLY A 95 -14.74 28.43 -0.32
N LEU A 96 -13.73 28.73 0.52
CA LEU A 96 -13.42 28.06 1.79
C LEU A 96 -13.43 29.02 2.98
N ASN A 97 -13.99 30.23 2.80
CA ASN A 97 -14.09 31.26 3.83
C ASN A 97 -15.31 31.05 4.76
N ARG A 98 -16.05 30.00 4.57
CA ARG A 98 -17.16 29.51 5.40
C ARG A 98 -17.00 28.01 5.57
N PRO A 99 -17.54 27.41 6.64
CA PRO A 99 -17.54 25.96 6.77
C PRO A 99 -18.19 25.29 5.54
N VAL A 100 -17.47 24.36 4.92
CA VAL A 100 -17.94 23.58 3.77
C VAL A 100 -18.06 22.11 4.16
N PRO A 101 -19.07 21.39 3.67
CA PRO A 101 -19.21 19.96 3.97
C PRO A 101 -18.07 19.18 3.33
N ILE A 102 -17.59 18.17 4.08
CA ILE A 102 -16.55 17.25 3.65
C ILE A 102 -16.91 15.82 4.02
N GLY A 103 -16.54 14.89 3.14
CA GLY A 103 -16.81 13.45 3.36
C GLY A 103 -18.32 13.12 3.43
N ASP A 104 -18.63 11.85 3.67
CA ASP A 104 -20.00 11.33 3.62
C ASP A 104 -20.70 11.32 4.99
N LEU A 105 -19.99 11.64 6.07
CA LEU A 105 -20.46 11.53 7.45
C LEU A 105 -20.87 12.89 8.07
N GLY A 106 -20.97 13.95 7.27
CA GLY A 106 -21.43 15.26 7.71
C GLY A 106 -20.36 16.15 8.34
N GLY A 107 -19.08 15.84 8.14
CA GLY A 107 -17.96 16.67 8.55
C GLY A 107 -17.95 18.04 7.87
N MET A 108 -17.31 19.02 8.50
CA MET A 108 -17.18 20.38 7.98
C MET A 108 -15.70 20.79 7.95
N LEU A 109 -15.28 21.47 6.88
CA LEU A 109 -13.96 22.11 6.78
C LEU A 109 -14.11 23.62 6.82
N VAL A 110 -13.26 24.26 7.61
CA VAL A 110 -13.11 25.72 7.59
C VAL A 110 -11.64 26.10 7.47
N VAL A 111 -11.31 27.00 6.54
CA VAL A 111 -9.98 27.64 6.50
C VAL A 111 -10.02 28.86 7.38
N GLU A 112 -9.23 28.82 8.46
CA GLU A 112 -9.25 29.85 9.48
C GLU A 112 -8.24 30.96 9.18
N LEU A 113 -8.76 32.19 9.05
CA LEU A 113 -8.01 33.38 8.68
C LEU A 113 -7.89 34.39 9.84
N ASN A 114 -8.82 34.38 10.80
CA ASN A 114 -9.08 35.48 11.72
C ASN A 114 -8.57 35.24 13.14
N HIS A 115 -8.52 34.00 13.61
CA HIS A 115 -8.13 33.63 14.96
C HIS A 115 -6.59 33.58 15.14
N VAL A 116 -5.89 34.61 14.65
CA VAL A 116 -4.42 34.70 14.64
C VAL A 116 -3.86 35.64 15.73
N ALA A 117 -4.71 36.10 16.66
CA ALA A 117 -4.23 36.96 17.76
C ALA A 117 -3.25 36.17 18.63
N ASP A 118 -2.02 36.63 18.64
CA ASP A 118 -0.90 36.04 19.39
C ASP A 118 -0.88 36.49 20.88
N THR A 119 -1.70 37.48 21.22
CA THR A 119 -1.85 37.96 22.60
C THR A 119 -2.37 36.91 23.58
N VAL A 120 -2.98 35.85 23.09
CA VAL A 120 -3.44 34.71 23.90
C VAL A 120 -2.31 33.76 24.28
N LEU A 121 -1.18 33.81 23.58
CA LEU A 121 0.00 33.01 23.87
C LEU A 121 0.88 33.62 24.91
N PRO A 122 1.53 32.84 25.81
CA PRO A 122 2.59 33.30 26.68
C PRO A 122 3.76 33.95 25.88
N GLU A 123 4.46 34.90 26.50
CA GLU A 123 5.56 35.63 25.81
C GLU A 123 6.64 34.72 25.22
N SER A 124 6.90 33.56 25.84
CA SER A 124 7.83 32.54 25.36
C SER A 124 7.40 31.86 24.06
N PHE A 125 6.10 31.90 23.74
CA PHE A 125 5.52 31.35 22.49
C PHE A 125 5.27 32.44 21.44
N ARG A 126 5.45 33.72 21.83
CA ARG A 126 5.19 34.79 20.87
C ARG A 126 6.21 34.76 19.75
N LEU A 127 5.71 34.40 18.58
CA LEU A 127 6.09 35.08 17.39
C LEU A 127 7.25 34.66 16.53
N LYS A 128 7.51 33.48 16.20
CA LYS A 128 8.32 33.42 14.96
C LYS A 128 8.17 32.15 14.17
N ASP A 129 7.58 31.16 14.78
CA ASP A 129 7.36 29.87 14.08
C ASP A 129 5.90 29.69 13.71
N ASN A 130 5.68 28.87 12.72
CA ASN A 130 4.37 28.53 12.22
C ASN A 130 3.57 27.70 13.22
N ASP A 131 4.25 26.90 14.06
CA ASP A 131 3.64 26.15 15.16
C ASP A 131 2.89 27.08 16.11
N SER A 132 3.52 28.19 16.51
CA SER A 132 2.89 29.17 17.41
C SER A 132 1.63 29.78 16.78
N ARG A 133 1.59 29.96 15.46
CA ARG A 133 0.40 30.45 14.75
C ARG A 133 -0.73 29.44 14.75
N ILE A 134 -0.42 28.15 14.58
CA ILE A 134 -1.42 27.07 14.67
C ILE A 134 -1.97 26.99 16.09
N LEU A 135 -1.09 27.05 17.09
CA LEU A 135 -1.49 27.05 18.51
C LEU A 135 -2.32 28.28 18.88
N ALA A 136 -2.02 29.45 18.31
CA ALA A 136 -2.82 30.65 18.52
C ALA A 136 -4.26 30.46 18.01
N VAL A 137 -4.44 29.89 16.82
CA VAL A 137 -5.78 29.56 16.30
C VAL A 137 -6.51 28.62 17.25
N ALA A 138 -5.87 27.54 17.67
CA ALA A 138 -6.48 26.56 18.58
C ALA A 138 -6.90 27.19 19.91
N LEU A 139 -6.02 28.01 20.51
CA LEU A 139 -6.27 28.64 21.81
C LEU A 139 -7.35 29.74 21.72
N ASN A 140 -7.39 30.52 20.64
CA ASN A 140 -8.47 31.49 20.41
C ASN A 140 -9.82 30.80 20.31
N LEU A 141 -9.92 29.72 19.53
CA LEU A 141 -11.16 28.95 19.41
C LEU A 141 -11.60 28.30 20.72
N ALA A 142 -10.64 27.81 21.53
CA ALA A 142 -10.93 27.27 22.86
C ALA A 142 -11.44 28.37 23.81
N ASN A 143 -10.87 29.57 23.76
CA ASN A 143 -11.32 30.73 24.54
C ASN A 143 -12.73 31.22 24.15
N GLU A 144 -13.16 30.94 22.92
CA GLU A 144 -14.54 31.18 22.46
C GLU A 144 -15.52 30.07 22.92
N GLY A 145 -15.02 29.06 23.64
CA GLY A 145 -15.85 28.00 24.20
C GLY A 145 -16.05 26.79 23.28
N LYS A 146 -15.30 26.68 22.18
CA LYS A 146 -15.29 25.47 21.36
C LYS A 146 -14.53 24.34 22.06
N ASP A 147 -14.95 23.08 21.85
CA ASP A 147 -14.19 21.89 22.22
C ASP A 147 -13.12 21.66 21.15
N VAL A 148 -11.86 22.01 21.46
CA VAL A 148 -10.75 22.04 20.51
C VAL A 148 -9.74 20.94 20.81
N CYS A 149 -9.30 20.24 19.77
CA CYS A 149 -8.17 19.32 19.81
C CYS A 149 -7.18 19.67 18.69
N VAL A 150 -5.91 19.82 19.05
CA VAL A 150 -4.83 19.96 18.06
C VAL A 150 -4.40 18.59 17.58
N VAL A 151 -4.37 18.38 16.27
CA VAL A 151 -3.95 17.10 15.67
C VAL A 151 -2.62 17.31 14.93
N SER A 152 -1.58 16.61 15.36
CA SER A 152 -0.25 16.69 14.76
C SER A 152 0.50 15.37 14.86
N LYS A 153 1.34 15.07 13.87
CA LYS A 153 2.34 13.98 13.95
C LYS A 153 3.60 14.41 14.68
N ASP A 154 3.82 15.72 14.82
CA ASP A 154 5.00 16.25 15.48
C ASP A 154 4.84 16.24 17.01
N LEU A 155 5.69 15.46 17.69
CA LEU A 155 5.67 15.35 19.15
C LEU A 155 5.90 16.71 19.84
N PRO A 156 6.90 17.54 19.46
CA PRO A 156 7.06 18.90 19.98
C PRO A 156 5.79 19.74 19.91
N MET A 157 5.06 19.69 18.80
CA MET A 157 3.79 20.41 18.63
C MET A 157 2.74 19.98 19.65
N ARG A 158 2.56 18.65 19.84
CA ARG A 158 1.62 18.12 20.85
C ARG A 158 2.01 18.49 22.28
N VAL A 159 3.30 18.46 22.59
CA VAL A 159 3.80 18.87 23.92
C VAL A 159 3.55 20.38 24.16
N LYS A 160 3.82 21.24 23.16
CA LYS A 160 3.52 22.67 23.22
C LYS A 160 2.02 22.93 23.44
N ALA A 161 1.14 22.24 22.69
CA ALA A 161 -0.30 22.35 22.84
C ALA A 161 -0.78 21.95 24.24
N SER A 162 -0.29 20.83 24.77
CA SER A 162 -0.60 20.39 26.14
C SER A 162 -0.11 21.37 27.21
N ALA A 163 1.05 22.00 27.01
CA ALA A 163 1.58 23.03 27.93
C ALA A 163 0.70 24.30 27.95
N LEU A 164 -0.04 24.57 26.89
CA LEU A 164 -1.02 25.65 26.78
C LEU A 164 -2.41 25.26 27.32
N GLY A 165 -2.58 24.04 27.83
CA GLY A 165 -3.88 23.54 28.31
C GLY A 165 -4.83 23.05 27.22
N LEU A 166 -4.35 22.95 25.98
CA LEU A 166 -5.11 22.40 24.87
C LEU A 166 -5.02 20.87 24.87
N GLU A 167 -6.09 20.21 24.45
CA GLU A 167 -6.05 18.79 24.11
C GLU A 167 -5.29 18.63 22.79
N ALA A 168 -4.42 17.62 22.73
CA ALA A 168 -3.61 17.37 21.56
C ALA A 168 -3.47 15.86 21.33
N ASP A 169 -3.74 15.45 20.09
CA ASP A 169 -3.71 14.06 19.68
C ASP A 169 -2.73 13.82 18.53
N GLU A 170 -2.17 12.61 18.50
CA GLU A 170 -1.41 12.16 17.37
C GLU A 170 -2.32 11.71 16.23
N TYR A 171 -2.04 12.18 15.02
CA TYR A 171 -2.69 11.65 13.83
C TYR A 171 -2.17 10.24 13.55
N ARG A 172 -2.96 9.23 13.89
CA ARG A 172 -2.62 7.83 13.72
C ARG A 172 -3.26 7.18 12.49
N ALA A 173 -4.32 7.79 11.95
CA ALA A 173 -4.83 7.37 10.67
C ALA A 173 -3.80 7.75 9.60
N GLU A 174 -2.76 6.96 9.50
CA GLU A 174 -1.92 7.01 8.34
C GLU A 174 -2.82 6.70 7.15
N TRP A 175 -2.60 7.35 6.02
CA TRP A 175 -3.29 7.00 4.80
C TRP A 175 -2.90 5.56 4.41
N VAL A 176 -3.50 4.62 5.07
CA VAL A 176 -3.87 3.34 4.52
C VAL A 176 -4.95 3.73 3.53
N GLY A 177 -4.68 3.60 2.24
CA GLY A 177 -5.66 3.89 1.20
C GLY A 177 -7.01 3.38 1.68
N SER A 178 -8.01 4.26 1.70
CA SER A 178 -9.36 3.93 2.14
C SER A 178 -9.73 2.60 1.52
N ASP A 179 -10.21 1.73 2.33
CA ASP A 179 -10.56 0.35 2.06
C ASP A 179 -9.39 -0.61 2.31
N VAL A 180 -9.69 -1.65 3.01
CA VAL A 180 -8.90 -2.87 3.16
C VAL A 180 -8.13 -3.09 1.86
N GLU A 181 -6.82 -2.97 1.91
CA GLU A 181 -5.94 -3.16 0.76
C GLU A 181 -6.40 -4.45 0.08
N TRP A 182 -6.87 -4.37 -1.16
CA TRP A 182 -7.42 -5.54 -1.85
C TRP A 182 -6.34 -6.64 -1.89
N SER A 183 -6.52 -7.64 -1.05
CA SER A 183 -5.57 -8.75 -0.93
C SER A 183 -5.49 -9.61 -2.19
N GLY A 184 -6.42 -9.43 -3.13
CA GLY A 184 -6.61 -10.30 -4.28
C GLY A 184 -7.30 -11.62 -3.95
N THR A 185 -7.72 -11.82 -2.69
CA THR A 185 -8.37 -13.05 -2.22
C THR A 185 -9.62 -12.75 -1.40
N ALA A 186 -10.57 -13.70 -1.38
CA ALA A 186 -11.76 -13.67 -0.54
C ALA A 186 -12.06 -15.07 -0.02
N GLU A 187 -12.71 -15.16 1.13
CA GLU A 187 -13.22 -16.41 1.71
C GLU A 187 -14.73 -16.37 1.74
N LEU A 188 -15.38 -17.44 1.31
CA LEU A 188 -16.83 -17.55 1.21
C LEU A 188 -17.33 -18.92 1.65
N ASP A 189 -18.42 -18.92 2.41
CA ASP A 189 -19.19 -20.13 2.68
C ASP A 189 -20.16 -20.37 1.53
N VAL A 190 -20.16 -21.59 0.99
CA VAL A 190 -20.96 -21.96 -0.18
C VAL A 190 -21.62 -23.33 0.00
N ASP A 191 -22.65 -23.60 -0.78
CA ASP A 191 -23.29 -24.91 -0.84
C ASP A 191 -22.36 -25.97 -1.46
N ASP A 192 -22.51 -27.23 -1.01
CA ASP A 192 -21.74 -28.37 -1.52
C ASP A 192 -21.87 -28.56 -3.04
N ASP A 193 -23.01 -28.20 -3.63
CA ASP A 193 -23.26 -28.26 -5.07
C ASP A 193 -22.33 -27.35 -5.87
N VAL A 194 -22.06 -26.14 -5.37
CA VAL A 194 -21.12 -25.19 -6.01
C VAL A 194 -19.72 -25.79 -6.09
N VAL A 195 -19.27 -26.37 -4.98
CA VAL A 195 -17.94 -27.01 -4.90
C VAL A 195 -17.87 -28.23 -5.82
N ALA A 196 -18.91 -29.08 -5.84
CA ALA A 196 -18.98 -30.27 -6.71
C ALA A 196 -18.87 -29.86 -8.18
N ARG A 197 -19.66 -28.93 -8.65
CA ARG A 197 -19.66 -28.45 -10.04
C ARG A 197 -18.31 -27.83 -10.45
N LEU A 198 -17.66 -27.11 -9.56
CA LEU A 198 -16.31 -26.61 -9.82
C LEU A 198 -15.29 -27.74 -10.00
N TYR A 199 -15.37 -28.82 -9.18
CA TYR A 199 -14.50 -29.98 -9.34
C TYR A 199 -14.79 -30.77 -10.59
N ASP A 200 -16.05 -30.78 -11.08
CA ASP A 200 -16.45 -31.37 -12.36
C ASP A 200 -15.95 -30.54 -13.58
N GLY A 201 -15.29 -29.41 -13.32
CA GLY A 201 -14.69 -28.55 -14.32
C GLY A 201 -15.64 -27.50 -14.91
N GLU A 202 -16.81 -27.34 -14.33
CA GLU A 202 -17.73 -26.28 -14.75
C GLU A 202 -17.23 -24.90 -14.35
N HIS A 203 -17.61 -23.90 -15.13
CA HIS A 203 -17.47 -22.49 -14.74
C HIS A 203 -18.77 -22.05 -14.07
N VAL A 204 -18.72 -21.77 -12.78
CA VAL A 204 -19.91 -21.53 -11.95
C VAL A 204 -19.90 -20.10 -11.41
N PRO A 205 -21.01 -19.34 -11.52
CA PRO A 205 -21.16 -18.14 -10.74
C PRO A 205 -21.27 -18.52 -9.25
N VAL A 206 -20.40 -17.99 -8.43
CA VAL A 206 -20.39 -18.27 -6.98
C VAL A 206 -21.17 -17.16 -6.28
N PRO A 207 -22.21 -17.50 -5.48
CA PRO A 207 -22.95 -16.51 -4.70
C PRO A 207 -22.03 -15.70 -3.77
N GLY A 208 -22.26 -14.40 -3.68
CA GLY A 208 -21.45 -13.49 -2.86
C GLY A 208 -20.20 -12.92 -3.57
N THR A 209 -20.01 -13.26 -4.87
CA THR A 209 -18.91 -12.69 -5.68
C THR A 209 -19.34 -11.52 -6.55
N GLU A 210 -20.60 -11.08 -6.44
CA GLU A 210 -21.16 -9.99 -7.25
C GLU A 210 -20.37 -8.68 -7.00
N GLY A 211 -19.80 -8.14 -8.05
CA GLY A 211 -19.00 -6.91 -7.98
C GLY A 211 -17.55 -7.12 -7.54
N MET A 212 -17.13 -8.34 -7.22
CA MET A 212 -15.73 -8.61 -6.95
C MET A 212 -14.89 -8.50 -8.23
N PRO A 213 -13.65 -8.00 -8.13
CA PRO A 213 -12.75 -7.84 -9.27
C PRO A 213 -12.46 -9.17 -9.97
N ALA A 214 -12.31 -9.14 -11.30
CA ALA A 214 -11.77 -10.28 -12.06
C ALA A 214 -10.40 -10.69 -11.50
N ASN A 215 -10.08 -11.97 -11.59
CA ASN A 215 -8.88 -12.59 -11.06
C ASN A 215 -8.76 -12.61 -9.53
N THR A 216 -9.81 -12.25 -8.79
CA THR A 216 -9.85 -12.49 -7.33
C THR A 216 -9.85 -14.00 -7.07
N GLY A 217 -8.93 -14.45 -6.21
CA GLY A 217 -8.86 -15.82 -5.72
C GLY A 217 -9.91 -16.05 -4.63
N LEU A 218 -10.52 -17.21 -4.64
CA LEU A 218 -11.56 -17.61 -3.68
C LEU A 218 -11.13 -18.83 -2.88
N THR A 219 -11.23 -18.75 -1.58
CA THR A 219 -11.24 -19.92 -0.69
C THR A 219 -12.70 -20.21 -0.34
N LEU A 220 -13.22 -21.29 -0.88
CA LEU A 220 -14.61 -21.68 -0.71
C LEU A 220 -14.71 -22.76 0.37
N HIS A 221 -15.55 -22.53 1.35
CA HIS A 221 -15.83 -23.45 2.44
C HIS A 221 -17.21 -24.09 2.25
N SER A 222 -17.29 -25.39 2.28
CA SER A 222 -18.56 -26.11 2.29
C SER A 222 -18.55 -27.24 3.33
N VAL A 223 -19.71 -27.80 3.64
CA VAL A 223 -19.86 -28.86 4.66
C VAL A 223 -19.03 -30.09 4.31
N ARG A 224 -18.89 -30.41 3.02
CA ARG A 224 -18.18 -31.60 2.53
C ARG A 224 -16.71 -31.38 2.20
N GLY A 225 -16.25 -30.13 2.16
CA GLY A 225 -14.87 -29.83 1.86
C GLY A 225 -14.65 -28.42 1.33
N ASN A 226 -13.39 -28.06 1.18
CA ASN A 226 -12.98 -26.74 0.71
C ASN A 226 -12.52 -26.80 -0.75
N ALA A 227 -12.67 -25.70 -1.48
CA ALA A 227 -12.15 -25.54 -2.83
C ALA A 227 -11.42 -24.20 -2.99
N LEU A 228 -10.41 -24.17 -3.84
CA LEU A 228 -9.83 -22.95 -4.33
C LEU A 228 -10.39 -22.65 -5.71
N ALA A 229 -10.85 -21.43 -5.94
CA ALA A 229 -11.37 -20.99 -7.21
C ALA A 229 -10.86 -19.59 -7.56
N ARG A 230 -11.06 -19.16 -8.80
CA ARG A 230 -10.73 -17.81 -9.25
C ARG A 230 -11.84 -17.24 -10.11
N ILE A 231 -12.19 -15.99 -9.88
CA ILE A 231 -13.18 -15.24 -10.64
C ILE A 231 -12.62 -14.92 -12.02
N ARG A 232 -13.40 -15.22 -13.07
CA ARG A 232 -13.10 -14.90 -14.46
C ARG A 232 -13.66 -13.53 -14.84
N ALA A 233 -13.25 -13.02 -16.00
CA ALA A 233 -13.74 -11.76 -16.54
C ALA A 233 -15.25 -11.70 -16.78
N ASP A 234 -15.88 -12.86 -17.00
CA ASP A 234 -17.33 -13.00 -17.19
C ASP A 234 -18.13 -13.12 -15.87
N GLY A 235 -17.44 -13.02 -14.72
CA GLY A 235 -18.04 -13.16 -13.40
C GLY A 235 -18.24 -14.62 -12.93
N SER A 236 -18.02 -15.61 -13.79
CA SER A 236 -17.99 -17.02 -13.38
C SER A 236 -16.68 -17.33 -12.65
N SER A 237 -16.65 -18.40 -11.88
CA SER A 237 -15.45 -18.89 -11.20
C SER A 237 -15.00 -20.21 -11.78
N ARG A 238 -13.70 -20.45 -11.82
CA ARG A 238 -13.09 -21.73 -12.19
C ARG A 238 -12.28 -22.29 -11.02
N ILE A 239 -12.21 -23.62 -10.95
CA ILE A 239 -11.40 -24.32 -9.95
C ILE A 239 -9.91 -23.98 -10.12
N VAL A 240 -9.21 -23.76 -9.00
CA VAL A 240 -7.75 -23.68 -8.94
C VAL A 240 -7.23 -24.98 -8.34
N ARG A 241 -6.48 -25.74 -9.15
CA ARG A 241 -5.91 -27.01 -8.70
C ARG A 241 -4.73 -26.75 -7.76
N GLY A 242 -4.82 -27.31 -6.56
CA GLY A 242 -3.83 -27.08 -5.51
C GLY A 242 -2.57 -27.94 -5.60
N ASP A 243 -2.54 -28.90 -6.51
CA ASP A 243 -1.49 -29.91 -6.70
C ASP A 243 -0.46 -29.54 -7.81
N ARG A 244 -0.54 -28.32 -8.33
CA ARG A 244 0.41 -27.88 -9.36
C ARG A 244 1.82 -27.74 -8.77
N ASP A 245 2.71 -28.56 -9.29
CA ASP A 245 4.15 -28.37 -9.17
C ASP A 245 4.61 -27.31 -10.19
N VAL A 246 5.45 -26.39 -9.76
CA VAL A 246 6.02 -25.34 -10.59
C VAL A 246 7.53 -25.37 -10.41
N PHE A 247 8.19 -26.01 -11.36
CA PHE A 247 9.63 -26.15 -11.34
C PHE A 247 10.16 -26.72 -10.00
N GLY A 248 9.51 -27.78 -9.48
CA GLY A 248 9.82 -28.44 -8.22
C GLY A 248 9.24 -27.76 -6.96
N VAL A 249 8.51 -26.66 -7.10
CA VAL A 249 7.92 -25.93 -5.98
C VAL A 249 6.40 -26.05 -5.98
N ASN A 250 5.84 -26.43 -4.85
CA ASN A 250 4.39 -26.49 -4.60
C ASN A 250 3.92 -25.36 -3.70
N GLY A 251 2.75 -24.82 -3.95
CA GLY A 251 2.10 -23.84 -3.06
C GLY A 251 1.71 -24.47 -1.73
N ARG A 252 2.24 -23.96 -0.61
CA ARG A 252 1.98 -24.46 0.73
C ARG A 252 0.74 -23.83 1.37
N SER A 253 0.37 -22.62 0.96
CA SER A 253 -0.83 -21.90 1.42
C SER A 253 -1.82 -21.71 0.25
N ALA A 254 -3.05 -21.32 0.59
CA ALA A 254 -4.08 -21.00 -0.40
C ALA A 254 -3.62 -19.87 -1.32
N GLU A 255 -3.07 -18.82 -0.75
CA GLU A 255 -2.58 -17.64 -1.48
C GLU A 255 -1.43 -18.00 -2.43
N GLN A 256 -0.49 -18.88 -1.99
CA GLN A 256 0.60 -19.33 -2.86
C GLN A 256 0.08 -20.15 -4.04
N ARG A 257 -0.94 -21.01 -3.85
CA ARG A 257 -1.58 -21.79 -4.93
C ARG A 257 -2.33 -20.89 -5.90
N LEU A 258 -3.04 -19.87 -5.40
CA LEU A 258 -3.68 -18.84 -6.22
C LEU A 258 -2.64 -18.01 -7.00
N ALA A 259 -1.51 -17.65 -6.35
CA ALA A 259 -0.40 -16.96 -7.02
C ALA A 259 0.18 -17.81 -8.18
N ILE A 260 0.43 -19.10 -7.95
CA ILE A 260 0.89 -20.03 -9.00
C ILE A 260 -0.11 -20.08 -10.16
N ASP A 261 -1.41 -20.14 -9.88
CA ASP A 261 -2.44 -20.16 -10.92
C ASP A 261 -2.40 -18.86 -11.77
N LEU A 262 -2.24 -17.69 -11.17
CA LEU A 262 -2.08 -16.42 -11.88
C LEU A 262 -0.80 -16.35 -12.69
N LEU A 263 0.32 -16.78 -12.10
CA LEU A 263 1.63 -16.76 -12.73
C LEU A 263 1.69 -17.61 -14.00
N LEU A 264 1.01 -18.75 -13.98
CA LEU A 264 0.99 -19.71 -15.08
C LEU A 264 -0.16 -19.52 -16.07
N ASP A 265 -1.07 -18.60 -15.83
CA ASP A 265 -2.19 -18.32 -16.74
C ASP A 265 -1.74 -17.39 -17.89
N PRO A 266 -1.74 -17.86 -19.16
CA PRO A 266 -1.30 -17.02 -20.28
C PRO A 266 -2.22 -15.82 -20.54
N GLU A 267 -3.48 -15.85 -20.06
CA GLU A 267 -4.42 -14.73 -20.22
C GLU A 267 -4.13 -13.58 -19.24
N VAL A 268 -3.36 -13.82 -18.17
CA VAL A 268 -2.98 -12.79 -17.18
C VAL A 268 -1.59 -12.27 -17.51
N GLY A 269 -1.51 -11.06 -18.08
CA GLY A 269 -0.25 -10.46 -18.52
C GLY A 269 0.52 -9.72 -17.42
N ILE A 270 -0.17 -9.26 -16.37
CA ILE A 270 0.42 -8.50 -15.25
C ILE A 270 0.02 -9.16 -13.94
N VAL A 271 1.00 -9.59 -13.15
CA VAL A 271 0.77 -10.19 -11.83
C VAL A 271 1.47 -9.36 -10.75
N SER A 272 0.76 -9.06 -9.68
CA SER A 272 1.30 -8.41 -8.49
C SER A 272 1.30 -9.38 -7.31
N LEU A 273 2.47 -9.64 -6.73
CA LEU A 273 2.64 -10.47 -5.55
C LEU A 273 3.07 -9.61 -4.38
N GLY A 274 2.12 -9.29 -3.50
CA GLY A 274 2.35 -8.58 -2.25
C GLY A 274 2.69 -9.52 -1.10
N GLY A 275 3.20 -8.97 0.01
CA GLY A 275 3.39 -9.70 1.26
C GLY A 275 4.73 -9.42 1.92
N ARG A 276 4.84 -9.78 3.20
CA ARG A 276 6.06 -9.58 3.99
C ARG A 276 7.24 -10.40 3.43
N ALA A 277 8.45 -10.01 3.80
CA ALA A 277 9.65 -10.77 3.45
C ALA A 277 9.55 -12.22 3.94
N GLY A 278 10.02 -13.18 3.13
CA GLY A 278 9.99 -14.62 3.45
C GLY A 278 8.66 -15.32 3.20
N THR A 279 7.68 -14.68 2.52
CA THR A 279 6.42 -15.33 2.12
C THR A 279 6.53 -16.12 0.80
N GLY A 280 7.69 -16.09 0.14
CA GLY A 280 7.96 -16.86 -1.07
C GLY A 280 7.70 -16.13 -2.40
N LYS A 281 7.43 -14.83 -2.40
CA LYS A 281 7.13 -14.03 -3.62
C LYS A 281 8.13 -14.24 -4.76
N SER A 282 9.40 -13.91 -4.49
CA SER A 282 10.47 -13.97 -5.50
C SER A 282 10.75 -15.41 -5.94
N ALA A 283 10.66 -16.38 -5.00
CA ALA A 283 10.81 -17.80 -5.29
C ALA A 283 9.73 -18.31 -6.25
N LEU A 284 8.45 -18.00 -5.97
CA LEU A 284 7.33 -18.37 -6.83
C LEU A 284 7.43 -17.72 -8.21
N ALA A 285 7.81 -16.43 -8.27
CA ALA A 285 7.98 -15.73 -9.53
C ALA A 285 9.10 -16.34 -10.38
N LEU A 286 10.25 -16.67 -9.77
CA LEU A 286 11.37 -17.31 -10.45
C LEU A 286 11.02 -18.71 -10.96
N CYS A 287 10.42 -19.57 -10.11
CA CYS A 287 10.02 -20.91 -10.51
C CYS A 287 8.97 -20.87 -11.63
N ALA A 288 7.97 -20.00 -11.55
CA ALA A 288 7.00 -19.84 -12.63
C ALA A 288 7.63 -19.34 -13.92
N GLY A 289 8.59 -18.41 -13.84
CA GLY A 289 9.35 -17.93 -14.99
C GLY A 289 10.14 -19.05 -15.67
N LEU A 290 10.87 -19.86 -14.90
CA LEU A 290 11.62 -21.00 -15.42
C LEU A 290 10.71 -22.09 -15.98
N GLU A 291 9.59 -22.38 -15.34
CA GLU A 291 8.56 -23.28 -15.85
C GLU A 291 8.08 -22.85 -17.23
N THR A 292 7.77 -21.56 -17.42
CA THR A 292 7.28 -21.03 -18.70
C THR A 292 8.35 -21.00 -19.78
N VAL A 293 9.63 -20.95 -19.41
CA VAL A 293 10.77 -20.93 -20.36
C VAL A 293 11.23 -22.35 -20.71
N MET A 294 11.47 -23.19 -19.71
CA MET A 294 12.11 -24.50 -19.93
C MET A 294 11.10 -25.60 -20.29
N GLU A 295 10.01 -25.67 -19.55
CA GLU A 295 9.03 -26.76 -19.69
C GLU A 295 7.95 -26.41 -20.71
N ARG A 296 7.32 -25.25 -20.58
CA ARG A 296 6.19 -24.85 -21.43
C ARG A 296 6.59 -24.17 -22.73
N ARG A 297 7.80 -23.60 -22.77
CA ARG A 297 8.33 -22.87 -23.95
C ARG A 297 7.42 -21.74 -24.42
N GLU A 298 6.73 -21.12 -23.47
CA GLU A 298 5.84 -19.97 -23.71
C GLU A 298 6.66 -18.68 -23.85
N HIS A 299 7.79 -18.59 -23.14
CA HIS A 299 8.72 -17.46 -23.17
C HIS A 299 10.13 -17.94 -23.52
N ARG A 300 10.98 -17.03 -24.01
CA ARG A 300 12.37 -17.33 -24.36
C ARG A 300 13.33 -17.22 -23.17
N LYS A 301 13.02 -16.28 -22.24
CA LYS A 301 13.89 -16.02 -21.09
C LYS A 301 13.14 -15.39 -19.94
N VAL A 302 13.70 -15.56 -18.75
CA VAL A 302 13.33 -14.82 -17.53
C VAL A 302 14.22 -13.61 -17.41
N MET A 303 13.65 -12.43 -17.19
CA MET A 303 14.40 -11.20 -16.95
C MET A 303 14.02 -10.64 -15.58
N VAL A 304 15.00 -10.53 -14.68
CA VAL A 304 14.78 -9.99 -13.34
C VAL A 304 15.36 -8.58 -13.28
N PHE A 305 14.50 -7.62 -13.00
CA PHE A 305 14.88 -6.23 -12.76
C PHE A 305 14.79 -5.92 -11.27
N ARG A 306 15.87 -5.43 -10.70
CA ARG A 306 15.92 -4.97 -9.31
C ARG A 306 16.29 -3.50 -9.21
N PRO A 307 15.65 -2.73 -8.29
CA PRO A 307 16.09 -1.38 -7.97
C PRO A 307 17.50 -1.42 -7.38
N LEU A 308 18.32 -0.45 -7.76
CA LEU A 308 19.67 -0.27 -7.21
C LEU A 308 19.60 0.77 -6.08
N TYR A 309 19.20 0.34 -4.90
CA TYR A 309 19.35 1.17 -3.71
C TYR A 309 20.39 0.53 -2.80
N ALA A 310 21.43 1.31 -2.49
CA ALA A 310 22.43 0.88 -1.53
C ALA A 310 21.87 1.06 -0.11
N VAL A 311 22.03 0.05 0.71
CA VAL A 311 21.75 0.15 2.15
C VAL A 311 22.62 1.28 2.72
N GLY A 312 22.00 2.31 3.34
CA GLY A 312 22.71 3.45 3.90
C GLY A 312 22.93 4.64 2.95
N GLY A 313 22.25 4.71 1.79
CA GLY A 313 22.22 5.92 0.93
C GLY A 313 23.48 6.16 0.09
N GLN A 314 24.38 5.19 -0.04
CA GLN A 314 25.57 5.31 -0.90
C GLN A 314 25.22 5.07 -2.37
N GLU A 315 25.60 5.98 -3.26
CA GLU A 315 25.46 5.79 -4.71
C GLU A 315 26.45 4.77 -5.25
N LEU A 316 26.00 3.93 -6.21
CA LEU A 316 26.83 2.91 -6.88
C LEU A 316 28.14 3.46 -7.48
N GLY A 317 28.18 4.75 -7.79
CA GLY A 317 29.36 5.42 -8.34
C GLY A 317 30.61 5.36 -7.46
N TYR A 318 30.45 5.13 -6.16
CA TYR A 318 31.55 5.05 -5.19
C TYR A 318 32.16 3.66 -5.02
N LEU A 319 31.57 2.62 -5.60
CA LEU A 319 32.14 1.27 -5.51
C LEU A 319 33.27 1.09 -6.55
N PRO A 320 34.45 0.61 -6.16
CA PRO A 320 35.51 0.28 -7.10
C PRO A 320 35.15 -0.98 -7.91
N GLY A 321 35.54 -1.01 -9.19
CA GLY A 321 35.31 -2.15 -10.06
C GLY A 321 34.59 -1.85 -11.37
N SER A 322 34.52 -2.83 -12.27
CA SER A 322 33.73 -2.76 -13.51
C SER A 322 32.23 -2.75 -13.23
N GLU A 323 31.39 -2.37 -14.21
CA GLU A 323 29.92 -2.43 -14.07
C GLU A 323 29.45 -3.86 -13.72
N GLU A 324 30.05 -4.89 -14.31
CA GLU A 324 29.74 -6.30 -14.00
C GLU A 324 30.12 -6.68 -12.57
N GLU A 325 31.26 -6.24 -12.07
CA GLU A 325 31.69 -6.49 -10.68
C GLU A 325 30.80 -5.75 -9.67
N LYS A 326 30.32 -4.55 -10.01
CA LYS A 326 29.38 -3.78 -9.18
C LYS A 326 27.99 -4.40 -9.15
N MET A 327 27.59 -5.11 -10.20
CA MET A 327 26.30 -5.78 -10.33
C MET A 327 26.22 -7.12 -9.62
N ASN A 328 27.36 -7.77 -9.36
CA ASN A 328 27.44 -9.10 -8.76
C ASN A 328 26.67 -9.24 -7.43
N PRO A 329 26.74 -8.29 -6.48
CA PRO A 329 26.01 -8.40 -5.22
C PRO A 329 24.47 -8.40 -5.37
N TRP A 330 23.91 -7.71 -6.37
CA TRP A 330 22.45 -7.68 -6.62
C TRP A 330 21.96 -8.93 -7.34
N GLY A 331 22.74 -9.44 -8.27
CA GLY A 331 22.50 -10.73 -8.93
C GLY A 331 22.56 -11.89 -7.94
N GLN A 332 23.48 -11.81 -6.98
CA GLN A 332 23.73 -12.87 -6.01
C GLN A 332 22.47 -13.30 -5.26
N ALA A 333 21.65 -12.36 -4.80
CA ALA A 333 20.41 -12.68 -4.08
C ALA A 333 19.39 -13.47 -4.94
N VAL A 334 19.36 -13.24 -6.24
CA VAL A 334 18.52 -14.00 -7.19
C VAL A 334 19.09 -15.39 -7.37
N PHE A 335 20.40 -15.51 -7.53
CA PHE A 335 21.11 -16.79 -7.69
C PHE A 335 21.06 -17.62 -6.40
N ASP A 336 21.19 -17.00 -5.24
CA ASP A 336 21.03 -17.68 -3.93
C ASP A 336 19.60 -18.23 -3.78
N THR A 337 18.59 -17.44 -4.18
CA THR A 337 17.21 -17.91 -4.18
C THR A 337 17.04 -19.09 -5.13
N LEU A 338 17.59 -19.00 -6.34
CA LEU A 338 17.51 -20.07 -7.33
C LEU A 338 18.23 -21.33 -6.85
N GLY A 339 19.46 -21.22 -6.33
CA GLY A 339 20.24 -22.34 -5.81
C GLY A 339 19.63 -23.03 -4.58
N ALA A 340 18.75 -22.33 -3.85
CA ALA A 340 17.96 -22.93 -2.77
C ALA A 340 16.75 -23.75 -3.26
N LEU A 341 16.32 -23.54 -4.52
CA LEU A 341 15.12 -24.14 -5.10
C LEU A 341 15.41 -25.28 -6.07
N VAL A 342 16.53 -25.20 -6.78
CA VAL A 342 16.91 -26.14 -7.83
C VAL A 342 18.36 -26.61 -7.67
N SER A 343 18.73 -27.71 -8.35
CA SER A 343 20.11 -28.21 -8.30
C SER A 343 21.08 -27.28 -9.03
N GLN A 344 22.35 -27.36 -8.69
CA GLN A 344 23.40 -26.53 -9.29
C GLN A 344 23.54 -26.75 -10.79
N GLU A 345 23.31 -27.98 -11.26
CA GLU A 345 23.33 -28.31 -12.68
C GLU A 345 22.26 -27.54 -13.46
N VAL A 346 21.08 -27.39 -12.89
CA VAL A 346 19.98 -26.60 -13.49
C VAL A 346 20.33 -25.11 -13.49
N VAL A 347 20.94 -24.59 -12.42
CA VAL A 347 21.40 -23.19 -12.38
C VAL A 347 22.42 -22.94 -13.49
N GLU A 348 23.40 -23.80 -13.64
CA GLU A 348 24.44 -23.71 -14.70
C GLU A 348 23.83 -23.80 -16.10
N GLU A 349 22.88 -24.72 -16.34
CA GLU A 349 22.18 -24.84 -17.62
C GLU A 349 21.37 -23.56 -17.98
N VAL A 350 20.68 -22.99 -17.01
CA VAL A 350 19.88 -21.76 -17.20
C VAL A 350 20.77 -20.58 -17.56
N LEU A 351 21.97 -20.48 -16.93
CA LEU A 351 22.93 -19.41 -17.19
C LEU A 351 23.63 -19.60 -18.53
N ASP A 352 24.14 -20.79 -18.82
CA ASP A 352 24.86 -21.11 -20.05
C ASP A 352 24.01 -20.91 -21.31
N ARG A 353 22.69 -21.18 -21.20
CA ARG A 353 21.71 -20.95 -22.27
C ARG A 353 21.21 -19.52 -22.33
N GLY A 354 21.60 -18.65 -21.41
CA GLY A 354 21.10 -17.26 -21.33
C GLY A 354 19.58 -17.16 -21.10
N MET A 355 19.02 -18.14 -20.40
CA MET A 355 17.57 -18.18 -20.09
C MET A 355 17.17 -17.31 -18.91
N LEU A 356 18.15 -16.86 -18.11
CA LEU A 356 17.96 -15.94 -16.99
C LEU A 356 18.92 -14.75 -17.13
N GLU A 357 18.35 -13.56 -17.15
CA GLU A 357 19.10 -12.30 -17.09
C GLU A 357 18.70 -11.52 -15.83
N VAL A 358 19.69 -11.12 -15.03
CA VAL A 358 19.46 -10.22 -13.88
C VAL A 358 20.06 -8.87 -14.20
N LEU A 359 19.24 -7.83 -14.19
CA LEU A 359 19.59 -6.51 -14.69
C LEU A 359 19.18 -5.41 -13.70
N PRO A 360 19.98 -4.34 -13.61
CA PRO A 360 19.53 -3.13 -12.94
C PRO A 360 18.36 -2.50 -13.70
N LEU A 361 17.45 -1.92 -12.98
CA LEU A 361 16.26 -1.32 -13.57
C LEU A 361 16.58 -0.18 -14.57
N THR A 362 17.73 0.48 -14.39
CA THR A 362 18.21 1.53 -15.32
C THR A 362 18.41 1.00 -16.75
N HIS A 363 18.67 -0.29 -16.90
CA HIS A 363 18.89 -0.93 -18.20
C HIS A 363 17.60 -1.24 -18.99
N ILE A 364 16.44 -0.97 -18.41
CA ILE A 364 15.16 -1.15 -19.11
C ILE A 364 14.92 -0.06 -20.17
N ARG A 365 15.56 1.09 -20.02
CA ARG A 365 15.40 2.21 -20.97
C ARG A 365 15.97 1.83 -22.34
N GLY A 366 15.16 2.06 -23.40
CA GLY A 366 15.54 1.75 -24.78
C GLY A 366 15.35 0.28 -25.19
N ARG A 367 14.94 -0.62 -24.29
CA ARG A 367 14.60 -2.00 -24.63
C ARG A 367 13.09 -2.16 -24.81
N SER A 368 12.69 -3.01 -25.74
CA SER A 368 11.36 -3.61 -25.80
C SER A 368 11.48 -5.07 -25.36
N LEU A 369 10.64 -5.47 -24.41
CA LEU A 369 10.69 -6.80 -23.81
C LEU A 369 9.66 -7.68 -24.52
N HIS A 370 10.13 -8.52 -25.43
CA HIS A 370 9.30 -9.47 -26.18
C HIS A 370 9.62 -10.89 -25.79
N ASP A 371 8.64 -11.77 -25.82
CA ASP A 371 8.78 -13.21 -25.55
C ASP A 371 9.47 -13.47 -24.20
N ALA A 372 9.23 -12.65 -23.20
CA ALA A 372 9.94 -12.66 -21.93
C ALA A 372 9.01 -12.78 -20.72
N PHE A 373 9.45 -13.54 -19.73
CA PHE A 373 8.86 -13.51 -18.40
C PHE A 373 9.64 -12.52 -17.55
N VAL A 374 9.06 -11.36 -17.29
CA VAL A 374 9.73 -10.23 -16.64
C VAL A 374 9.36 -10.20 -15.15
N ILE A 375 10.34 -10.15 -14.27
CA ILE A 375 10.16 -10.01 -12.82
C ILE A 375 10.72 -8.63 -12.42
N VAL A 376 9.89 -7.83 -11.80
CA VAL A 376 10.28 -6.58 -11.14
C VAL A 376 10.31 -6.86 -9.65
N ASP A 377 11.49 -7.17 -9.13
CA ASP A 377 11.68 -7.54 -7.72
C ASP A 377 11.87 -6.30 -6.86
N GLU A 378 11.38 -6.31 -5.60
CA GLU A 378 11.39 -5.18 -4.67
C GLU A 378 10.72 -3.92 -5.26
N ALA A 379 9.59 -4.11 -5.94
CA ALA A 379 8.93 -3.05 -6.69
C ALA A 379 8.36 -1.93 -5.80
N GLN A 380 8.17 -2.15 -4.48
CA GLN A 380 7.77 -1.11 -3.52
C GLN A 380 8.77 0.05 -3.42
N SER A 381 10.02 -0.18 -3.78
CA SER A 381 11.06 0.84 -3.81
C SER A 381 11.01 1.74 -5.06
N LEU A 382 10.05 1.52 -5.98
CA LEU A 382 9.96 2.22 -7.24
C LEU A 382 8.95 3.37 -7.21
N GLU A 383 9.38 4.52 -7.70
CA GLU A 383 8.45 5.62 -7.98
C GLU A 383 7.46 5.22 -9.08
N LYS A 384 6.23 5.74 -9.00
CA LYS A 384 5.15 5.48 -9.98
C LYS A 384 5.61 5.65 -11.43
N ASN A 385 6.35 6.72 -11.74
CA ASN A 385 6.80 7.01 -13.11
C ASN A 385 7.82 5.98 -13.62
N VAL A 386 8.64 5.43 -12.72
CA VAL A 386 9.61 4.38 -13.04
C VAL A 386 8.88 3.08 -13.35
N LEU A 387 7.93 2.70 -12.50
CA LEU A 387 7.12 1.50 -12.72
C LEU A 387 6.28 1.58 -13.99
N LEU A 388 5.65 2.73 -14.28
CA LEU A 388 4.94 2.96 -15.54
C LEU A 388 5.88 2.84 -16.76
N THR A 389 7.13 3.30 -16.64
CA THR A 389 8.14 3.12 -17.68
C THR A 389 8.42 1.64 -17.92
N VAL A 390 8.54 0.82 -16.87
CA VAL A 390 8.70 -0.63 -16.98
C VAL A 390 7.53 -1.26 -17.71
N LEU A 391 6.31 -1.02 -17.21
CA LEU A 391 5.08 -1.62 -17.74
C LEU A 391 4.84 -1.23 -19.20
N SER A 392 5.19 -0.01 -19.61
CA SER A 392 5.07 0.45 -21.01
C SER A 392 6.07 -0.19 -21.97
N ARG A 393 7.07 -0.92 -21.49
CA ARG A 393 8.07 -1.64 -22.29
C ARG A 393 7.75 -3.11 -22.52
N ILE A 394 6.72 -3.62 -21.84
CA ILE A 394 6.27 -5.00 -22.02
C ILE A 394 5.70 -5.13 -23.44
N GLY A 395 6.35 -5.98 -24.22
CA GLY A 395 6.02 -6.25 -25.62
C GLY A 395 5.14 -7.48 -25.78
N GLN A 396 4.97 -7.89 -27.04
CA GLN A 396 4.16 -9.06 -27.37
C GLN A 396 4.69 -10.33 -26.70
N ASN A 397 3.78 -11.22 -26.34
CA ASN A 397 4.06 -12.53 -25.76
C ASN A 397 4.95 -12.44 -24.50
N SER A 398 4.73 -11.41 -23.68
CA SER A 398 5.46 -11.23 -22.43
C SER A 398 4.54 -11.07 -21.26
N LYS A 399 4.99 -11.55 -20.10
CA LYS A 399 4.33 -11.40 -18.82
C LYS A 399 5.21 -10.59 -17.88
N VAL A 400 4.62 -9.75 -17.05
CA VAL A 400 5.33 -9.03 -15.99
C VAL A 400 4.78 -9.42 -14.62
N VAL A 401 5.71 -9.70 -13.71
CA VAL A 401 5.43 -10.02 -12.31
C VAL A 401 6.12 -8.96 -11.44
N MET A 402 5.35 -8.30 -10.57
CA MET A 402 5.87 -7.36 -9.58
C MET A 402 5.84 -8.04 -8.22
N THR A 403 7.01 -8.21 -7.57
CA THR A 403 7.07 -8.65 -6.18
C THR A 403 7.31 -7.44 -5.29
N HIS A 404 6.58 -7.32 -4.18
CA HIS A 404 6.68 -6.16 -3.31
C HIS A 404 6.35 -6.48 -1.85
N ASP A 405 6.93 -5.70 -0.95
CA ASP A 405 6.64 -5.70 0.47
C ASP A 405 6.41 -4.26 0.92
N VAL A 406 5.15 -3.87 1.14
CA VAL A 406 4.80 -2.50 1.51
C VAL A 406 5.30 -2.10 2.90
N ALA A 407 5.68 -3.07 3.74
CA ALA A 407 6.27 -2.84 5.05
C ALA A 407 7.79 -2.56 4.98
N GLN A 408 8.46 -2.98 3.88
CA GLN A 408 9.89 -2.78 3.67
C GLN A 408 10.12 -1.74 2.58
N ARG A 409 10.52 -0.55 2.95
CA ARG A 409 10.79 0.56 2.02
C ARG A 409 12.18 1.11 2.24
N ASP A 410 13.12 0.63 1.44
CA ASP A 410 14.52 1.12 1.46
C ASP A 410 14.67 2.49 0.81
N ASN A 411 13.72 2.88 -0.06
CA ASN A 411 13.72 4.17 -0.72
C ASN A 411 12.80 5.17 0.00
N LEU A 412 13.34 5.97 0.89
CA LEU A 412 12.62 7.01 1.62
C LEU A 412 11.98 8.08 0.71
N ARG A 413 12.41 8.19 -0.56
CA ARG A 413 11.87 9.14 -1.54
C ARG A 413 10.52 8.69 -2.12
N VAL A 414 10.19 7.41 -2.08
CA VAL A 414 8.95 6.87 -2.65
C VAL A 414 7.74 7.24 -1.81
N GLY A 415 7.95 7.53 -0.52
CA GLY A 415 6.88 7.85 0.40
C GLY A 415 5.86 6.71 0.52
N ARG A 416 4.67 6.99 1.06
CA ARG A 416 3.60 6.00 1.25
C ARG A 416 2.78 5.72 -0.02
N HIS A 417 3.04 6.42 -1.12
CA HIS A 417 2.46 6.19 -2.44
C HIS A 417 3.48 5.55 -3.35
N ASP A 418 3.78 4.28 -3.08
CA ASP A 418 4.60 3.52 -3.99
C ASP A 418 3.88 3.34 -5.35
N GLY A 419 4.68 3.16 -6.39
CA GLY A 419 4.14 2.96 -7.72
C GLY A 419 3.28 1.70 -7.81
N VAL A 420 3.54 0.71 -6.96
CA VAL A 420 2.85 -0.59 -6.96
C VAL A 420 1.43 -0.45 -6.46
N THR A 421 1.19 0.19 -5.32
CA THR A 421 -0.17 0.42 -4.80
C THR A 421 -1.01 1.19 -5.83
N ALA A 422 -0.44 2.22 -6.45
CA ALA A 422 -1.13 2.98 -7.49
C ALA A 422 -1.47 2.12 -8.74
N VAL A 423 -0.60 1.19 -9.13
CA VAL A 423 -0.84 0.26 -10.25
C VAL A 423 -1.89 -0.78 -9.87
N VAL A 424 -1.83 -1.36 -8.67
CA VAL A 424 -2.80 -2.34 -8.17
C VAL A 424 -4.21 -1.74 -8.19
N GLU A 425 -4.39 -0.55 -7.61
CA GLU A 425 -5.71 0.11 -7.59
C GLU A 425 -6.20 0.52 -8.99
N ALA A 426 -5.30 1.00 -9.86
CA ALA A 426 -5.68 1.39 -11.22
C ALA A 426 -6.06 0.20 -12.13
N LEU A 427 -5.46 -0.97 -11.92
CA LEU A 427 -5.68 -2.16 -12.74
C LEU A 427 -6.64 -3.18 -12.10
N LYS A 428 -7.08 -2.95 -10.88
CA LYS A 428 -8.03 -3.78 -10.15
C LYS A 428 -9.27 -4.11 -11.01
N GLY A 429 -9.55 -5.40 -11.17
CA GLY A 429 -10.66 -5.89 -11.98
C GLY A 429 -10.40 -5.97 -13.48
N HIS A 430 -9.24 -5.51 -13.99
CA HIS A 430 -8.90 -5.69 -15.40
C HIS A 430 -8.56 -7.17 -15.68
N PRO A 431 -9.08 -7.80 -16.76
CA PRO A 431 -8.85 -9.23 -17.04
C PRO A 431 -7.38 -9.62 -17.18
N LEU A 432 -6.52 -8.71 -17.69
CA LEU A 432 -5.09 -8.96 -17.85
C LEU A 432 -4.29 -8.79 -16.55
N PHE A 433 -4.91 -8.38 -15.44
CA PHE A 433 -4.25 -8.10 -14.17
C PHE A 433 -4.73 -9.04 -13.07
N GLY A 434 -3.78 -9.60 -12.31
CA GLY A 434 -4.04 -10.37 -11.10
C GLY A 434 -3.16 -9.90 -9.93
N HIS A 435 -3.72 -9.91 -8.73
CA HIS A 435 -3.00 -9.57 -7.50
C HIS A 435 -3.28 -10.62 -6.43
N VAL A 436 -2.24 -10.95 -5.66
CA VAL A 436 -2.36 -11.77 -4.44
C VAL A 436 -1.39 -11.26 -3.39
N THR A 437 -1.87 -11.04 -2.17
CA THR A 437 -1.05 -10.77 -1.00
C THR A 437 -0.79 -12.08 -0.24
N LEU A 438 0.48 -12.47 -0.13
CA LEU A 438 0.92 -13.64 0.63
C LEU A 438 1.08 -13.26 2.10
N THR A 439 0.33 -13.91 2.97
CA THR A 439 0.31 -13.57 4.41
C THR A 439 1.21 -14.48 5.24
N ARG A 440 1.36 -15.75 4.84
CA ARG A 440 2.10 -16.75 5.61
C ARG A 440 3.60 -16.69 5.33
N SER A 441 4.40 -16.43 6.36
CA SER A 441 5.87 -16.49 6.26
C SER A 441 6.37 -17.94 6.30
N GLU A 442 7.28 -18.28 5.37
CA GLU A 442 7.97 -19.58 5.29
C GLU A 442 9.40 -19.50 5.88
N ARG A 443 9.71 -18.43 6.63
CA ARG A 443 11.02 -18.24 7.28
C ARG A 443 11.22 -19.16 8.47
N SER A 444 12.48 -19.28 8.89
CA SER A 444 12.82 -19.98 10.15
C SER A 444 12.12 -19.35 11.36
N PRO A 445 11.87 -20.12 12.43
CA PRO A 445 11.26 -19.59 13.66
C PRO A 445 12.00 -18.39 14.23
N ILE A 446 13.33 -18.32 14.07
CA ILE A 446 14.16 -17.19 14.52
C ILE A 446 13.84 -15.93 13.70
N ALA A 447 13.78 -16.03 12.36
CA ALA A 447 13.48 -14.88 11.51
C ALA A 447 12.02 -14.41 11.67
N ALA A 448 11.10 -15.32 11.94
CA ALA A 448 9.71 -14.99 12.26
C ALA A 448 9.63 -14.21 13.59
N LEU A 449 10.27 -14.70 14.65
CA LEU A 449 10.33 -14.04 15.96
C LEU A 449 10.94 -12.63 15.88
N VAL A 450 12.06 -12.47 15.15
CA VAL A 450 12.71 -11.16 15.00
C VAL A 450 11.80 -10.17 14.27
N THR A 451 11.09 -10.63 13.24
CA THR A 451 10.16 -9.77 12.48
C THR A 451 8.94 -9.39 13.32
N GLU A 452 8.45 -10.29 14.17
CA GLU A 452 7.32 -10.03 15.06
C GLU A 452 7.69 -9.08 16.20
N VAL A 453 8.83 -9.32 16.88
CA VAL A 453 9.21 -8.55 18.07
C VAL A 453 9.86 -7.21 17.73
N LEU A 454 10.69 -7.13 16.68
CA LEU A 454 11.40 -5.90 16.32
C LEU A 454 10.66 -5.10 15.25
N GLY A 455 9.81 -5.70 14.43
CA GLY A 455 8.97 -4.99 13.48
C GLY A 455 7.90 -4.12 14.14
N ASP A 456 7.49 -4.44 15.36
CA ASP A 456 6.55 -3.64 16.16
C ASP A 456 7.23 -2.50 16.94
N LEU A 457 8.57 -2.42 16.93
CA LEU A 457 9.32 -1.34 17.60
C LEU A 457 9.52 -0.09 16.74
N ASP A 458 9.31 -0.18 15.42
CA ASP A 458 9.43 0.92 14.45
C ASP A 458 8.05 1.54 14.08
N GLY A 459 6.99 1.17 14.81
CA GLY A 459 5.60 1.65 14.63
C GLY A 459 5.22 2.82 15.55
#